data_2c07f630a31b34bfe3b833cc20a8e9d6
#
_entry.id   2c07f630a31b34bfe3b833cc20a8e9d6
#
_cell.length_a   1.000
_cell.length_b   1.000
_cell.length_c   1.000
_cell.angle_alpha   90.00
_cell.angle_beta   90.00
_cell.angle_gamma   90.00
#
_symmetry.space_group_name_H-M   'P 1'
#
loop_
_entity.id
_entity.type
_entity.pdbx_description
1 polymer ?
#
loop_
_entity_poly.entity_id
_entity_poly.type
_entity_poly.pdbx_seq_one_letter_code
_entity_poly.pdbx_strand_id
1 'polypeptide(L)'
;YISIITYVVIFILAVNFRKRRHKNIEDINQIIYLVLFCDAIGLALFTTVGANAAINSGLGILGIGVIATITGIGGGMMRDILANEVPYILKEDIYATLAFGGGILYYLLIFNLGFSSSFAIVIVFVILLTIRLLAMKYKLNLRNASADKYRSWS
;
A
#
# COMPACT_ATOMS: atom_id res chain seq x y z
N TYR A 1 -1.63 22.00 6.25
CA TYR A 1 -2.24 22.69 5.09
C TYR A 1 -1.47 22.41 3.79
N ILE A 2 -0.14 22.43 3.80
CA ILE A 2 0.69 22.17 2.60
C ILE A 2 0.43 20.76 2.04
N SER A 3 0.31 19.74 2.90
CA SER A 3 0.04 18.36 2.49
C SER A 3 -1.29 18.22 1.75
N ILE A 4 -2.35 18.91 2.21
CA ILE A 4 -3.67 18.88 1.58
C ILE A 4 -3.60 19.53 0.20
N ILE A 5 -2.92 20.68 0.10
CA ILE A 5 -2.74 21.39 -1.18
C ILE A 5 -1.97 20.51 -2.18
N THR A 6 -0.91 19.85 -1.73
CA THR A 6 -0.13 18.93 -2.58
C THR A 6 -0.97 17.76 -3.07
N TYR A 7 -1.81 17.17 -2.21
CA TYR A 7 -2.74 16.10 -2.60
C TYR A 7 -3.78 16.57 -3.60
N VAL A 8 -4.38 17.75 -3.38
CA VAL A 8 -5.37 18.34 -4.29
C VAL A 8 -4.74 18.64 -5.64
N VAL A 9 -3.54 19.21 -5.67
CA VAL A 9 -2.82 19.51 -6.92
C VAL A 9 -2.48 18.22 -7.69
N ILE A 10 -1.96 17.19 -7.02
CA ILE A 10 -1.66 15.89 -7.65
C ILE A 10 -2.95 15.24 -8.16
N PHE A 11 -4.04 15.31 -7.40
CA PHE A 11 -5.33 14.79 -7.80
C PHE A 11 -5.89 15.52 -9.04
N ILE A 12 -5.87 16.87 -9.04
CA ILE A 12 -6.31 17.69 -10.19
C ILE A 12 -5.45 17.39 -11.42
N LEU A 13 -4.14 17.25 -11.25
CA LEU A 13 -3.24 16.88 -12.34
C LEU A 13 -3.58 15.49 -12.88
N ALA A 14 -3.79 14.49 -12.02
CA ALA A 14 -4.15 13.13 -12.43
C ALA A 14 -5.49 13.09 -13.19
N VAL A 15 -6.51 13.84 -12.72
CA VAL A 15 -7.81 13.94 -13.38
C VAL A 15 -7.73 14.69 -14.73
N ASN A 16 -6.95 15.77 -14.79
CA ASN A 16 -6.75 16.53 -16.03
C ASN A 16 -5.94 15.75 -17.09
N PHE A 17 -4.97 14.94 -16.67
CA PHE A 17 -4.25 14.03 -17.58
C PHE A 17 -5.17 12.96 -18.15
N ARG A 18 -6.15 12.47 -17.39
CA ARG A 18 -7.16 11.53 -17.87
C ARG A 18 -8.05 12.12 -18.97
N LYS A 19 -8.33 13.43 -18.94
CA LYS A 19 -9.19 14.13 -19.91
C LYS A 19 -8.49 14.38 -21.26
N ARG A 20 -7.16 14.34 -21.31
CA ARG A 20 -6.39 14.46 -22.55
C ARG A 20 -6.14 13.09 -23.19
N ARG A 21 -7.20 12.46 -23.67
CA ARG A 21 -7.26 11.09 -24.25
C ARG A 21 -6.66 10.98 -25.66
N HIS A 22 -5.57 11.68 -25.96
CA HIS A 22 -4.84 11.58 -27.23
C HIS A 22 -3.33 11.56 -26.99
N LYS A 23 -2.85 10.58 -26.18
CA LYS A 23 -1.41 10.34 -26.05
C LYS A 23 -1.12 8.86 -26.20
N ASN A 24 0.08 8.57 -26.73
CA ASN A 24 0.58 7.24 -27.02
C ASN A 24 0.44 6.29 -25.80
N ILE A 25 0.20 5.01 -26.07
CA ILE A 25 0.03 3.96 -25.05
C ILE A 25 1.22 3.89 -24.09
N GLU A 26 2.42 4.25 -24.56
CA GLU A 26 3.64 4.29 -23.73
C GLU A 26 3.59 5.37 -22.63
N ASP A 27 3.09 6.56 -22.95
CA ASP A 27 2.94 7.65 -21.97
C ASP A 27 1.93 7.28 -20.85
N ILE A 28 0.87 6.56 -21.20
CA ILE A 28 -0.14 6.09 -20.24
C ILE A 28 0.46 5.07 -19.28
N ASN A 29 1.23 4.13 -19.79
CA ASN A 29 1.89 3.11 -18.97
C ASN A 29 2.87 3.75 -17.96
N GLN A 30 3.67 4.74 -18.37
CA GLN A 30 4.59 5.43 -17.46
C GLN A 30 3.85 6.16 -16.33
N ILE A 31 2.72 6.80 -16.61
CA ILE A 31 1.90 7.47 -15.60
C ILE A 31 1.32 6.45 -14.61
N ILE A 32 0.82 5.32 -15.09
CA ILE A 32 0.30 4.25 -14.23
C ILE A 32 1.40 3.73 -13.31
N TYR A 33 2.60 3.46 -13.82
CA TYR A 33 3.73 3.02 -12.99
C TYR A 33 4.13 4.05 -11.94
N LEU A 34 4.11 5.34 -12.27
CA LEU A 34 4.41 6.41 -11.32
C LEU A 34 3.36 6.46 -10.19
N VAL A 35 2.08 6.36 -10.52
CA VAL A 35 0.99 6.34 -9.52
C VAL A 35 1.13 5.12 -8.61
N LEU A 36 1.39 3.94 -9.14
CA LEU A 36 1.58 2.72 -8.37
C LEU A 36 2.84 2.79 -7.49
N PHE A 37 3.91 3.41 -7.97
CA PHE A 37 5.12 3.64 -7.19
C PHE A 37 4.89 4.58 -6.01
N CYS A 38 4.20 5.71 -6.24
CA CYS A 38 3.80 6.62 -5.16
C CYS A 38 2.87 5.94 -4.15
N ASP A 39 1.96 5.08 -4.62
CA ASP A 39 1.08 4.28 -3.78
C ASP A 39 1.87 3.29 -2.91
N ALA A 40 2.90 2.63 -3.47
CA ALA A 40 3.76 1.72 -2.72
C ALA A 40 4.52 2.43 -1.58
N ILE A 41 5.01 3.64 -1.82
CA ILE A 41 5.63 4.49 -0.79
C ILE A 41 4.60 4.86 0.27
N GLY A 42 3.41 5.30 -0.14
CA GLY A 42 2.31 5.64 0.76
C GLY A 42 1.89 4.47 1.64
N LEU A 43 1.69 3.28 1.05
CA LEU A 43 1.37 2.06 1.79
C LEU A 43 2.42 1.78 2.88
N ALA A 44 3.71 1.78 2.52
CA ALA A 44 4.78 1.47 3.46
C ALA A 44 4.88 2.49 4.60
N LEU A 45 4.78 3.80 4.29
CA LEU A 45 4.81 4.86 5.30
C LEU A 45 3.60 4.81 6.23
N PHE A 46 2.39 4.77 5.68
CA PHE A 46 1.18 4.81 6.49
C PHE A 46 0.97 3.54 7.30
N THR A 47 1.41 2.37 6.82
CA THR A 47 1.43 1.13 7.61
C THR A 47 2.28 1.30 8.87
N THR A 48 3.49 1.84 8.75
CA THR A 48 4.38 2.03 9.91
C THR A 48 3.86 3.09 10.87
N VAL A 49 3.30 4.19 10.35
CA VAL A 49 2.67 5.25 11.16
C VAL A 49 1.45 4.69 11.92
N GLY A 50 0.59 3.93 11.24
CA GLY A 50 -0.57 3.28 11.84
C GLY A 50 -0.17 2.29 12.93
N ALA A 51 0.84 1.46 12.68
CA ALA A 51 1.38 0.52 13.66
C ALA A 51 1.93 1.23 14.90
N ASN A 52 2.70 2.30 14.71
CA ASN A 52 3.24 3.10 15.80
C ASN A 52 2.13 3.77 16.63
N ALA A 53 1.13 4.33 15.99
CA ALA A 53 -0.03 4.92 16.66
C ALA A 53 -0.81 3.87 17.48
N ALA A 54 -1.01 2.68 16.92
CA ALA A 54 -1.70 1.58 17.59
C ALA A 54 -0.94 1.07 18.82
N ILE A 55 0.38 0.97 18.76
CA ILE A 55 1.24 0.64 19.92
C ILE A 55 1.09 1.69 21.02
N ASN A 56 1.17 2.96 20.67
CA ASN A 56 1.02 4.06 21.63
C ASN A 56 -0.36 4.12 22.27
N SER A 57 -1.36 3.55 21.61
CA SER A 57 -2.73 3.40 22.14
C SER A 57 -2.93 2.13 22.97
N GLY A 58 -1.88 1.35 23.22
CA GLY A 58 -1.92 0.14 24.05
C GLY A 58 -2.63 -1.05 23.40
N LEU A 59 -2.78 -1.08 22.07
CA LEU A 59 -3.42 -2.18 21.37
C LEU A 59 -2.53 -3.42 21.33
N GLY A 60 -3.14 -4.61 21.43
CA GLY A 60 -2.44 -5.88 21.24
C GLY A 60 -2.04 -6.12 19.77
N ILE A 61 -1.23 -7.14 19.54
CA ILE A 61 -0.63 -7.47 18.23
C ILE A 61 -1.63 -7.49 17.07
N LEU A 62 -2.82 -8.07 17.27
CA LEU A 62 -3.86 -8.12 16.24
C LEU A 62 -4.43 -6.72 15.96
N GLY A 63 -4.67 -5.92 17.00
CA GLY A 63 -5.14 -4.53 16.87
C GLY A 63 -4.13 -3.68 16.10
N ILE A 64 -2.84 -3.86 16.36
CA ILE A 64 -1.76 -3.17 15.66
C ILE A 64 -1.76 -3.56 14.17
N GLY A 65 -1.88 -4.86 13.85
CA GLY A 65 -1.99 -5.32 12.48
C GLY A 65 -3.18 -4.72 11.74
N VAL A 66 -4.36 -4.68 12.38
CA VAL A 66 -5.59 -4.12 11.80
C VAL A 66 -5.45 -2.62 11.55
N ILE A 67 -5.01 -1.84 12.56
CA ILE A 67 -4.86 -0.38 12.41
C ILE A 67 -3.79 -0.03 11.38
N ALA A 68 -2.67 -0.74 11.37
CA ALA A 68 -1.63 -0.59 10.36
C ALA A 68 -2.18 -0.83 8.95
N THR A 69 -3.02 -1.86 8.79
CA THR A 69 -3.66 -2.18 7.51
C THR A 69 -4.59 -1.06 7.08
N ILE A 70 -5.57 -0.68 7.92
CA ILE A 70 -6.55 0.35 7.58
C ILE A 70 -5.85 1.67 7.24
N THR A 71 -4.83 2.05 8.00
CA THR A 71 -4.08 3.29 7.76
C THR A 71 -3.28 3.21 6.47
N GLY A 72 -2.60 2.09 6.23
CA GLY A 72 -1.76 1.88 5.05
C GLY A 72 -2.55 1.88 3.74
N ILE A 73 -3.69 1.18 3.71
CA ILE A 73 -4.51 1.05 2.50
C ILE A 73 -5.49 2.21 2.30
N GLY A 74 -5.82 2.95 3.37
CA GLY A 74 -6.91 3.93 3.37
C GLY A 74 -6.72 5.02 2.31
N GLY A 75 -5.51 5.53 2.15
CA GLY A 75 -5.20 6.55 1.14
C GLY A 75 -5.43 6.06 -0.30
N GLY A 76 -4.95 4.86 -0.63
CA GLY A 76 -5.16 4.25 -1.94
C GLY A 76 -6.63 3.96 -2.22
N MET A 77 -7.37 3.45 -1.23
CA MET A 77 -8.80 3.20 -1.35
C MET A 77 -9.59 4.50 -1.59
N MET A 78 -9.31 5.56 -0.81
CA MET A 78 -9.96 6.85 -1.01
C MET A 78 -9.68 7.44 -2.40
N ARG A 79 -8.43 7.38 -2.85
CA ARG A 79 -8.07 7.82 -4.21
C ARG A 79 -8.90 7.11 -5.27
N ASP A 80 -9.01 5.79 -5.19
CA ASP A 80 -9.70 4.99 -6.21
C ASP A 80 -11.20 5.28 -6.21
N ILE A 81 -11.82 5.40 -5.03
CA ILE A 81 -13.24 5.77 -4.89
C ILE A 81 -13.51 7.16 -5.48
N LEU A 82 -12.65 8.15 -5.17
CA LEU A 82 -12.77 9.51 -5.71
C LEU A 82 -12.56 9.55 -7.23
N ALA A 83 -11.76 8.63 -7.77
CA ALA A 83 -11.57 8.45 -9.20
C ALA A 83 -12.73 7.69 -9.88
N ASN A 84 -13.73 7.26 -9.12
CA ASN A 84 -14.81 6.38 -9.57
C ASN A 84 -14.31 5.08 -10.20
N GLU A 85 -13.27 4.51 -9.58
CA GLU A 85 -12.68 3.23 -9.97
C GLU A 85 -12.87 2.20 -8.86
N VAL A 86 -12.86 0.91 -9.23
CA VAL A 86 -12.86 -0.17 -8.23
C VAL A 86 -11.54 -0.13 -7.49
N PRO A 87 -11.56 0.02 -6.14
CA PRO A 87 -10.34 0.10 -5.34
C PRO A 87 -9.37 -1.04 -5.62
N TYR A 88 -8.09 -0.71 -5.73
CA TYR A 88 -7.02 -1.65 -6.05
C TYR A 88 -6.89 -2.78 -5.02
N ILE A 89 -7.19 -2.48 -3.76
CA ILE A 89 -7.22 -3.47 -2.67
C ILE A 89 -8.19 -4.63 -2.93
N LEU A 90 -9.30 -4.40 -3.65
CA LEU A 90 -10.27 -5.43 -4.00
C LEU A 90 -9.81 -6.31 -5.17
N LYS A 91 -8.77 -5.87 -5.88
CA LYS A 91 -8.18 -6.57 -7.03
C LYS A 91 -6.95 -7.39 -6.66
N GLU A 92 -6.23 -7.00 -5.60
CA GLU A 92 -4.97 -7.61 -5.19
C GLU A 92 -4.94 -7.98 -3.70
N ASP A 93 -4.93 -9.26 -3.43
CA ASP A 93 -4.89 -9.81 -2.05
C ASP A 93 -3.58 -9.50 -1.32
N ILE A 94 -2.46 -9.35 -2.06
CA ILE A 94 -1.14 -9.07 -1.47
C ILE A 94 -1.05 -7.67 -0.85
N TYR A 95 -1.95 -6.75 -1.23
CA TYR A 95 -1.93 -5.38 -0.76
C TYR A 95 -2.26 -5.24 0.74
N ALA A 96 -3.38 -5.83 1.15
CA ALA A 96 -3.82 -5.78 2.55
C ALA A 96 -3.00 -6.71 3.46
N THR A 97 -2.68 -7.92 2.97
CA THR A 97 -1.88 -8.88 3.72
C THR A 97 -0.47 -8.38 3.99
N LEU A 98 0.12 -7.63 3.06
CA LEU A 98 1.42 -6.99 3.23
C LEU A 98 1.39 -5.91 4.32
N ALA A 99 0.36 -5.06 4.34
CA ALA A 99 0.20 -4.04 5.37
C ALA A 99 -0.03 -4.68 6.75
N PHE A 100 -0.85 -5.72 6.82
CA PHE A 100 -1.09 -6.47 8.07
C PHE A 100 0.18 -7.10 8.60
N GLY A 101 0.92 -7.81 7.75
CA GLY A 101 2.22 -8.40 8.10
C GLY A 101 3.25 -7.35 8.53
N GLY A 102 3.23 -6.18 7.88
CA GLY A 102 4.08 -5.05 8.24
C GLY A 102 3.79 -4.49 9.63
N GLY A 103 2.51 -4.40 10.00
CA GLY A 103 2.11 -4.00 11.36
C GLY A 103 2.58 -4.99 12.42
N ILE A 104 2.43 -6.30 12.16
CA ILE A 104 2.93 -7.35 13.05
C ILE A 104 4.46 -7.32 13.15
N LEU A 105 5.15 -7.18 12.01
CA LEU A 105 6.62 -7.08 11.99
C LEU A 105 7.10 -5.89 12.80
N TYR A 106 6.44 -4.73 12.68
CA TYR A 106 6.74 -3.55 13.48
C TYR A 106 6.64 -3.82 14.98
N TYR A 107 5.56 -4.50 15.41
CA TYR A 107 5.39 -4.92 16.80
C TYR A 107 6.54 -5.82 17.28
N LEU A 108 6.89 -6.83 16.49
CA LEU A 108 7.95 -7.78 16.83
C LEU A 108 9.32 -7.11 16.96
N LEU A 109 9.64 -6.14 16.11
CA LEU A 109 10.89 -5.38 16.18
C LEU A 109 11.00 -4.59 17.49
N ILE A 110 9.92 -4.01 17.97
CA ILE A 110 9.93 -3.20 19.19
C ILE A 110 9.93 -4.10 20.43
N PHE A 111 8.99 -5.04 20.54
CA PHE A 111 8.76 -5.79 21.77
C PHE A 111 9.68 -7.01 21.92
N ASN A 112 10.04 -7.68 20.85
CA ASN A 112 10.89 -8.88 20.91
C ASN A 112 12.36 -8.58 20.69
N LEU A 113 12.68 -7.63 19.81
CA LEU A 113 14.07 -7.30 19.46
C LEU A 113 14.57 -6.02 20.13
N GLY A 114 13.70 -5.25 20.80
CA GLY A 114 14.08 -4.05 21.57
C GLY A 114 14.55 -2.89 20.71
N PHE A 115 14.19 -2.85 19.41
CA PHE A 115 14.55 -1.73 18.56
C PHE A 115 13.79 -0.45 18.96
N SER A 116 14.42 0.70 18.80
CA SER A 116 13.70 1.97 18.95
C SER A 116 12.69 2.14 17.83
N SER A 117 11.59 2.88 18.11
CA SER A 117 10.53 3.14 17.14
C SER A 117 11.06 3.71 15.80
N SER A 118 12.06 4.58 15.85
CA SER A 118 12.67 5.19 14.67
C SER A 118 13.34 4.15 13.76
N PHE A 119 14.12 3.24 14.32
CA PHE A 119 14.77 2.16 13.56
C PHE A 119 13.74 1.16 13.03
N ALA A 120 12.74 0.79 13.83
CA ALA A 120 11.69 -0.11 13.43
C ALA A 120 10.89 0.46 12.23
N ILE A 121 10.57 1.76 12.22
CA ILE A 121 9.92 2.44 11.10
C ILE A 121 10.74 2.27 9.82
N VAL A 122 12.03 2.58 9.86
CA VAL A 122 12.90 2.51 8.67
C VAL A 122 13.00 1.09 8.13
N ILE A 123 13.21 0.11 9.02
CA ILE A 123 13.32 -1.30 8.62
C ILE A 123 12.04 -1.79 7.96
N VAL A 124 10.88 -1.59 8.61
CA VAL A 124 9.59 -2.04 8.08
C VAL A 124 9.25 -1.31 6.80
N PHE A 125 9.50 0.00 6.73
CA PHE A 125 9.28 0.78 5.51
C PHE A 125 10.07 0.21 4.32
N VAL A 126 11.37 -0.05 4.49
CA VAL A 126 12.21 -0.58 3.42
C VAL A 126 11.76 -1.98 2.99
N ILE A 127 11.40 -2.84 3.95
CA ILE A 127 10.92 -4.19 3.67
C ILE A 127 9.60 -4.13 2.89
N LEU A 128 8.60 -3.37 3.38
CA LEU A 128 7.30 -3.25 2.73
C LEU A 128 7.42 -2.67 1.32
N LEU A 129 8.20 -1.60 1.16
CA LEU A 129 8.44 -0.97 -0.13
C LEU A 129 9.08 -1.97 -1.11
N THR A 130 10.11 -2.68 -0.67
CA THR A 130 10.81 -3.67 -1.51
C THR A 130 9.87 -4.78 -1.96
N ILE A 131 9.10 -5.38 -1.02
CA ILE A 131 8.16 -6.46 -1.36
C ILE A 131 7.08 -5.93 -2.31
N ARG A 132 6.58 -4.70 -2.08
CA ARG A 132 5.55 -4.09 -2.93
C ARG A 132 6.05 -3.85 -4.35
N LEU A 133 7.28 -3.33 -4.51
CA LEU A 133 7.88 -3.13 -5.83
C LEU A 133 8.13 -4.46 -6.55
N LEU A 134 8.56 -5.49 -5.83
CA LEU A 134 8.72 -6.84 -6.39
C LEU A 134 7.37 -7.43 -6.79
N ALA A 135 6.34 -7.31 -5.97
CA ALA A 135 4.99 -7.78 -6.29
C ALA A 135 4.44 -7.12 -7.56
N MET A 136 4.66 -5.81 -7.72
CA MET A 136 4.29 -5.07 -8.93
C MET A 136 5.08 -5.55 -10.16
N LYS A 137 6.38 -5.75 -10.02
CA LYS A 137 7.26 -6.19 -11.11
C LYS A 137 6.89 -7.60 -11.61
N TYR A 138 6.62 -8.51 -10.69
CA TYR A 138 6.30 -9.92 -11.02
C TYR A 138 4.81 -10.18 -11.18
N LYS A 139 3.95 -9.15 -11.08
CA LYS A 139 2.47 -9.27 -11.14
C LYS A 139 1.94 -10.38 -10.22
N LEU A 140 2.51 -10.48 -9.02
CA LEU A 140 2.15 -11.50 -8.05
C LEU A 140 0.75 -11.21 -7.51
N ASN A 141 -0.18 -12.14 -7.74
CA ASN A 141 -1.53 -12.11 -7.17
C ASN A 141 -1.85 -13.50 -6.61
N LEU A 142 -2.17 -13.59 -5.33
CA LEU A 142 -2.48 -14.85 -4.65
C LEU A 142 -3.69 -15.55 -5.27
N ARG A 143 -4.64 -14.79 -5.80
CA ARG A 143 -5.85 -15.32 -6.46
C ARG A 143 -5.53 -16.08 -7.74
N ASN A 144 -4.54 -15.67 -8.51
CA ASN A 144 -4.11 -16.38 -9.71
C ASN A 144 -3.39 -17.69 -9.37
N ALA A 145 -2.59 -17.69 -8.29
CA ALA A 145 -1.93 -18.91 -7.83
C ALA A 145 -2.91 -19.99 -7.35
N SER A 146 -4.05 -19.59 -6.77
CA SER A 146 -5.10 -20.53 -6.37
C SER A 146 -5.91 -21.04 -7.56
N ALA A 147 -6.20 -20.22 -8.56
CA ALA A 147 -6.96 -20.59 -9.72
C ALA A 147 -6.27 -21.66 -10.59
N ASP A 148 -4.95 -21.57 -10.73
CA ASP A 148 -4.17 -22.59 -11.46
C ASP A 148 -4.18 -23.96 -10.76
N LYS A 149 -4.24 -23.98 -9.42
CA LYS A 149 -4.30 -25.22 -8.64
C LYS A 149 -5.62 -25.96 -8.83
N TYR A 150 -6.74 -25.24 -9.02
CA TYR A 150 -8.04 -25.88 -9.26
C TYR A 150 -8.22 -26.34 -10.72
N ARG A 151 -7.50 -25.74 -11.67
CA ARG A 151 -7.56 -26.11 -13.09
C ARG A 151 -6.86 -27.46 -13.39
N SER A 152 -5.97 -27.91 -12.50
CA SER A 152 -5.27 -29.19 -12.66
C SER A 152 -6.11 -30.41 -12.25
N TRP A 153 -7.34 -30.21 -11.75
CA TRP A 153 -8.24 -31.27 -11.29
C TRP A 153 -9.51 -31.43 -12.15
N SER A 154 -9.65 -30.66 -13.21
CA SER A 154 -10.70 -30.76 -14.24
C SER A 154 -10.13 -31.29 -15.55
#